data_df1a629d8cb6e970fd7482f9aa39c146
#
_entry.id   df1a629d8cb6e970fd7482f9aa39c146
#
_cell.length_a   1.000
_cell.length_b   1.000
_cell.length_c   1.000
_cell.angle_alpha   90.00
_cell.angle_beta   90.00
_cell.angle_gamma   90.00
#
_symmetry.space_group_name_H-M   'P 1'
#
loop_
_entity.id
_entity.type
_entity.pdbx_description
1 polymer ?
#
loop_
_entity_poly.entity_id
_entity_poly.type
_entity_poly.pdbx_seq_one_letter_code
_entity_poly.pdbx_strand_id
1 'polypeptide(L)'
;MMFLLDEADQRRIKLMEILMQQSGWITIGELARLVDASERTIHSDLIDIKTKWGQKLQIDISLKNGVNMGCHNAAMLHEIQIDIFKSSVAPRFLRDLFFFPHQDIEFYTAKLFISKSTLIRLIPKINAYLSALNITIERTGLNYCLNAGDELALRKLLSSLYLELNPPLAQLPGLQVEWPVPGARKPISYSRIYEIVCAMLRKGYDQEAVELVMKDASALPQMVAFYFVSVLREYQGFSLPCSRPLGSELSKENFAYLAKRFPSITPEQLQSIHAILMKPFQEPDDPDEELQLTAQANDYFARVFDALHVTCPPKILRQLVTTMKILYHFAVVYPAPLPTSLRRINGFISSLQRTHPSLYAAFSDNLDAFNRALKTDLTPSLPDLMLHACFLFPALGMASPTRRVFIVSDFGIEHTSFIANFIQSAMNSSYFKAVQVMPIPYAQASDPAFASSLTAEDIFVTTAPAFLGLAPGCRTLLFHDFPSMEDFCQLYEAIYLHA
;
A
#
# COMPACT_ATOMS: atom_id res chain seq x y z
N MET A 1 -4.80 -7.81 8.91
CA MET A 1 -4.18 -7.97 10.24
C MET A 1 -4.78 -7.13 11.35
N MET A 2 -5.54 -6.07 11.06
CA MET A 2 -6.28 -5.30 12.08
C MET A 2 -7.10 -6.19 13.03
N PHE A 3 -7.70 -7.27 12.53
CA PHE A 3 -8.48 -8.24 13.34
C PHE A 3 -7.67 -9.00 14.40
N LEU A 4 -6.33 -8.96 14.32
CA LEU A 4 -5.45 -9.51 15.36
C LEU A 4 -5.29 -8.55 16.55
N LEU A 5 -5.71 -7.29 16.40
CA LEU A 5 -5.68 -6.30 17.47
C LEU A 5 -6.92 -6.44 18.36
N ASP A 6 -6.81 -6.03 19.60
CA ASP A 6 -7.98 -5.92 20.45
C ASP A 6 -8.89 -4.75 20.04
N GLU A 7 -10.11 -4.73 20.53
CA GLU A 7 -11.11 -3.72 20.15
C GLU A 7 -10.68 -2.29 20.50
N ALA A 8 -9.90 -2.11 21.56
CA ALA A 8 -9.40 -0.81 21.95
C ALA A 8 -8.33 -0.30 20.98
N ASP A 9 -7.39 -1.15 20.60
CA ASP A 9 -6.34 -0.81 19.64
C ASP A 9 -6.90 -0.58 18.22
N GLN A 10 -7.87 -1.40 17.79
CA GLN A 10 -8.60 -1.16 16.53
C GLN A 10 -9.30 0.20 16.55
N ARG A 11 -9.98 0.54 17.64
CA ARG A 11 -10.69 1.81 17.79
C ARG A 11 -9.72 2.99 17.82
N ARG A 12 -8.59 2.88 18.51
CA ARG A 12 -7.55 3.93 18.51
C ARG A 12 -6.99 4.20 17.13
N ILE A 13 -6.72 3.16 16.34
CA ILE A 13 -6.28 3.30 14.94
C ILE A 13 -7.35 4.02 14.13
N LYS A 14 -8.62 3.60 14.22
CA LYS A 14 -9.72 4.23 13.51
C LYS A 14 -9.90 5.71 13.89
N LEU A 15 -9.74 6.05 15.18
CA LEU A 15 -9.75 7.44 15.62
C LEU A 15 -8.65 8.27 14.98
N MET A 16 -7.42 7.77 14.94
CA MET A 16 -6.30 8.45 14.29
C MET A 16 -6.50 8.59 12.78
N GLU A 17 -7.06 7.59 12.11
CA GLU A 17 -7.41 7.66 10.69
C GLU A 17 -8.47 8.73 10.40
N ILE A 18 -9.50 8.85 11.23
CA ILE A 18 -10.51 9.90 11.12
C ILE A 18 -9.86 11.28 11.33
N LEU A 19 -9.06 11.44 12.38
CA LEU A 19 -8.37 12.70 12.68
C LEU A 19 -7.40 13.12 11.57
N MET A 20 -6.77 12.15 10.89
CA MET A 20 -5.90 12.41 9.73
C MET A 20 -6.64 13.02 8.54
N GLN A 21 -7.95 12.76 8.44
CA GLN A 21 -8.79 13.25 7.32
C GLN A 21 -9.45 14.60 7.63
N GLN A 22 -9.41 15.05 8.88
CA GLN A 22 -10.06 16.30 9.31
C GLN A 22 -9.10 17.48 9.25
N SER A 23 -9.54 18.57 8.67
CA SER A 23 -8.85 19.85 8.69
C SER A 23 -9.41 20.70 9.84
N GLY A 24 -8.93 20.52 11.07
CA GLY A 24 -9.34 21.32 12.21
C GLY A 24 -9.97 20.53 13.36
N TRP A 25 -10.77 21.22 14.17
CA TRP A 25 -11.36 20.64 15.38
C TRP A 25 -12.59 19.79 15.09
N ILE A 26 -12.64 18.61 15.69
CA ILE A 26 -13.80 17.71 15.67
C ILE A 26 -14.26 17.43 17.10
N THR A 27 -15.56 17.41 17.36
CA THR A 27 -16.08 17.18 18.71
C THR A 27 -15.97 15.71 19.14
N ILE A 28 -15.84 15.46 20.45
CA ILE A 28 -15.80 14.08 20.99
C ILE A 28 -17.09 13.34 20.66
N GLY A 29 -18.25 14.02 20.65
CA GLY A 29 -19.53 13.43 20.30
C GLY A 29 -19.62 12.99 18.83
N GLU A 30 -19.00 13.74 17.91
CA GLU A 30 -18.90 13.32 16.50
C GLU A 30 -17.97 12.12 16.34
N LEU A 31 -16.80 12.13 16.98
CA LEU A 31 -15.90 10.98 16.98
C LEU A 31 -16.58 9.73 17.55
N ALA A 32 -17.34 9.87 18.64
CA ALA A 32 -18.09 8.78 19.26
C ALA A 32 -19.09 8.15 18.29
N ARG A 33 -19.82 8.97 17.52
CA ARG A 33 -20.76 8.48 16.48
C ARG A 33 -20.05 7.79 15.32
N LEU A 34 -18.92 8.36 14.83
CA LEU A 34 -18.17 7.81 13.71
C LEU A 34 -17.50 6.47 14.02
N VAL A 35 -17.17 6.23 15.30
CA VAL A 35 -16.47 5.01 15.75
C VAL A 35 -17.40 4.02 16.42
N ASP A 36 -18.67 4.40 16.66
CA ASP A 36 -19.68 3.61 17.37
C ASP A 36 -19.24 3.24 18.80
N ALA A 37 -18.88 4.27 19.58
CA ALA A 37 -18.45 4.11 20.96
C ALA A 37 -18.97 5.24 21.85
N SER A 38 -18.94 5.04 23.19
CA SER A 38 -19.35 6.10 24.12
C SER A 38 -18.32 7.25 24.13
N GLU A 39 -18.78 8.50 24.37
CA GLU A 39 -17.89 9.66 24.51
C GLU A 39 -16.83 9.46 25.61
N ARG A 40 -17.20 8.78 26.70
CA ARG A 40 -16.27 8.43 27.79
C ARG A 40 -15.16 7.51 27.27
N THR A 41 -15.49 6.53 26.45
CA THR A 41 -14.52 5.61 25.83
C THR A 41 -13.58 6.36 24.91
N ILE A 42 -14.16 7.21 24.03
CA ILE A 42 -13.37 8.03 23.09
C ILE A 42 -12.42 8.97 23.84
N HIS A 43 -12.91 9.63 24.88
CA HIS A 43 -12.07 10.51 25.70
C HIS A 43 -10.90 9.76 26.35
N SER A 44 -11.14 8.55 26.86
CA SER A 44 -10.08 7.70 27.43
C SER A 44 -9.06 7.31 26.36
N ASP A 45 -9.51 6.88 25.17
CA ASP A 45 -8.63 6.50 24.05
C ASP A 45 -7.80 7.68 23.55
N LEU A 46 -8.39 8.87 23.47
CA LEU A 46 -7.68 10.10 23.07
C LEU A 46 -6.59 10.51 24.09
N ILE A 47 -6.85 10.32 25.38
CA ILE A 47 -5.84 10.55 26.43
C ILE A 47 -4.69 9.55 26.26
N ASP A 48 -4.99 8.28 26.02
CA ASP A 48 -3.98 7.24 25.78
C ASP A 48 -3.14 7.55 24.53
N ILE A 49 -3.79 7.94 23.42
CA ILE A 49 -3.12 8.34 22.18
C ILE A 49 -2.23 9.57 22.42
N LYS A 50 -2.76 10.59 23.09
CA LYS A 50 -2.00 11.81 23.41
C LYS A 50 -0.80 11.52 24.32
N THR A 51 -0.97 10.64 25.29
CA THR A 51 0.11 10.26 26.21
C THR A 51 1.23 9.52 25.49
N LYS A 52 0.90 8.60 24.59
CA LYS A 52 1.89 7.76 23.91
C LYS A 52 2.51 8.43 22.68
N TRP A 53 1.71 9.12 21.87
CA TRP A 53 2.12 9.64 20.55
C TRP A 53 1.77 11.11 20.32
N GLY A 54 1.33 11.84 21.36
CA GLY A 54 0.82 13.21 21.23
C GLY A 54 1.84 14.18 20.62
N GLN A 55 3.13 14.02 20.91
CA GLN A 55 4.19 14.84 20.31
C GLN A 55 4.35 14.55 18.81
N LYS A 56 4.31 13.26 18.41
CA LYS A 56 4.42 12.85 17.00
C LYS A 56 3.22 13.31 16.17
N LEU A 57 2.02 13.23 16.74
CA LEU A 57 0.76 13.55 16.07
C LEU A 57 0.31 15.00 16.25
N GLN A 58 0.95 15.75 17.17
CA GLN A 58 0.57 17.11 17.53
C GLN A 58 -0.91 17.20 17.89
N ILE A 59 -1.35 16.32 18.84
CA ILE A 59 -2.75 16.23 19.26
C ILE A 59 -3.04 17.24 20.35
N ASP A 60 -4.04 18.08 20.08
CA ASP A 60 -4.64 18.99 21.05
C ASP A 60 -6.05 18.54 21.42
N ILE A 61 -6.34 18.49 22.72
CA ILE A 61 -7.66 18.15 23.26
C ILE A 61 -8.17 19.35 24.05
N SER A 62 -9.35 19.84 23.67
CA SER A 62 -10.04 20.96 24.31
C SER A 62 -11.44 20.52 24.73
N LEU A 63 -11.82 20.82 25.96
CA LEU A 63 -13.17 20.54 26.47
C LEU A 63 -14.26 21.29 25.67
N LYS A 64 -13.93 22.45 25.09
CA LYS A 64 -14.88 23.27 24.33
C LYS A 64 -14.90 22.93 22.86
N ASN A 65 -13.73 22.71 22.25
CA ASN A 65 -13.59 22.60 20.81
C ASN A 65 -13.49 21.13 20.32
N GLY A 66 -13.23 20.19 21.25
CA GLY A 66 -13.02 18.78 20.92
C GLY A 66 -11.54 18.44 20.71
N VAL A 67 -11.20 17.82 19.60
CA VAL A 67 -9.85 17.32 19.30
C VAL A 67 -9.37 17.88 17.96
N ASN A 68 -8.10 18.25 17.91
CA ASN A 68 -7.41 18.62 16.68
C ASN A 68 -6.09 17.84 16.58
N MET A 69 -5.72 17.44 15.39
CA MET A 69 -4.44 16.80 15.09
C MET A 69 -3.68 17.65 14.07
N GLY A 70 -2.50 18.11 14.45
CA GLY A 70 -1.68 18.99 13.59
C GLY A 70 -0.81 18.24 12.60
N CYS A 71 -0.51 16.96 12.86
CA CYS A 71 0.29 16.14 11.95
C CYS A 71 -0.60 15.26 11.06
N HIS A 72 -0.68 15.57 9.76
CA HIS A 72 -1.44 14.81 8.75
C HIS A 72 -0.54 13.94 7.87
N ASN A 73 0.52 13.36 8.43
CA ASN A 73 1.48 12.55 7.71
C ASN A 73 1.15 11.05 7.81
N ALA A 74 0.78 10.45 6.68
CA ALA A 74 0.42 9.03 6.60
C ALA A 74 1.57 8.07 7.04
N ALA A 75 2.84 8.47 6.84
CA ALA A 75 3.97 7.66 7.28
C ALA A 75 4.09 7.65 8.81
N MET A 76 3.76 8.75 9.49
CA MET A 76 3.73 8.83 10.95
C MET A 76 2.61 7.96 11.53
N LEU A 77 1.41 8.02 10.93
CA LEU A 77 0.31 7.14 11.32
C LEU A 77 0.68 5.66 11.16
N HIS A 78 1.30 5.31 10.02
CA HIS A 78 1.76 3.95 9.77
C HIS A 78 2.79 3.48 10.83
N GLU A 79 3.74 4.33 11.21
CA GLU A 79 4.70 4.02 12.27
C GLU A 79 4.00 3.69 13.59
N ILE A 80 2.97 4.47 13.94
CA ILE A 80 2.17 4.22 15.16
C ILE A 80 1.35 2.93 15.05
N GLN A 81 0.75 2.65 13.89
CA GLN A 81 0.06 1.38 13.65
C GLN A 81 1.00 0.18 13.85
N ILE A 82 2.23 0.27 13.38
CA ILE A 82 3.27 -0.74 13.60
C ILE A 82 3.63 -0.86 15.09
N ASP A 83 3.76 0.25 15.82
CA ASP A 83 4.03 0.23 17.26
C ASP A 83 2.91 -0.48 18.05
N ILE A 84 1.65 -0.18 17.73
CA ILE A 84 0.48 -0.85 18.30
C ILE A 84 0.52 -2.34 17.97
N PHE A 85 0.76 -2.70 16.71
CA PHE A 85 0.80 -4.08 16.25
C PHE A 85 1.91 -4.88 16.95
N LYS A 86 3.12 -4.32 17.07
CA LYS A 86 4.26 -4.94 17.76
C LYS A 86 4.00 -5.17 19.25
N SER A 87 3.26 -4.28 19.89
CA SER A 87 2.94 -4.38 21.32
C SER A 87 1.78 -5.34 21.59
N SER A 88 0.91 -5.60 20.61
CA SER A 88 -0.29 -6.41 20.76
C SER A 88 0.02 -7.90 20.95
N VAL A 89 -0.78 -8.59 21.76
CA VAL A 89 -0.52 -9.97 22.19
C VAL A 89 -0.65 -10.97 21.04
N ALA A 90 -1.69 -10.84 20.18
CA ALA A 90 -1.95 -11.83 19.14
C ALA A 90 -0.83 -11.88 18.06
N PRO A 91 -0.34 -10.75 17.50
CA PRO A 91 0.81 -10.78 16.60
C PRO A 91 2.07 -11.36 17.24
N ARG A 92 2.33 -11.04 18.51
CA ARG A 92 3.45 -11.59 19.27
C ARG A 92 3.31 -13.09 19.46
N PHE A 93 2.11 -13.58 19.76
CA PHE A 93 1.85 -15.00 19.90
C PHE A 93 2.03 -15.76 18.58
N LEU A 94 1.51 -15.23 17.47
CA LEU A 94 1.72 -15.83 16.13
C LEU A 94 3.21 -15.88 15.76
N ARG A 95 3.95 -14.82 16.05
CA ARG A 95 5.41 -14.79 15.87
C ARG A 95 6.09 -15.89 16.71
N ASP A 96 5.68 -16.02 17.98
CA ASP A 96 6.30 -16.98 18.88
C ASP A 96 5.91 -18.43 18.51
N LEU A 97 4.70 -18.68 18.01
CA LEU A 97 4.31 -19.95 17.39
C LEU A 97 5.15 -20.30 16.16
N PHE A 98 5.46 -19.29 15.34
CA PHE A 98 6.32 -19.47 14.17
C PHE A 98 7.74 -19.84 14.54
N PHE A 99 8.35 -19.08 15.47
CA PHE A 99 9.75 -19.35 15.86
C PHE A 99 9.92 -20.56 16.76
N PHE A 100 8.95 -20.86 17.60
CA PHE A 100 8.98 -21.91 18.64
C PHE A 100 7.74 -22.80 18.56
N PRO A 101 7.54 -23.56 17.45
CA PRO A 101 6.42 -24.48 17.37
C PRO A 101 6.53 -25.60 18.41
N HIS A 102 5.39 -26.25 18.67
CA HIS A 102 5.31 -27.40 19.58
C HIS A 102 5.73 -27.14 21.04
N GLN A 103 5.53 -25.89 21.52
CA GLN A 103 5.67 -25.56 22.94
C GLN A 103 4.29 -25.60 23.63
N ASP A 104 4.31 -25.73 24.96
CA ASP A 104 3.12 -25.74 25.78
C ASP A 104 2.59 -24.33 26.11
N ILE A 105 1.44 -24.26 26.79
CA ILE A 105 0.81 -23.00 27.13
C ILE A 105 1.65 -22.19 28.13
N GLU A 106 2.37 -22.86 29.04
CA GLU A 106 3.25 -22.24 30.02
C GLU A 106 4.36 -21.45 29.35
N PHE A 107 4.99 -22.05 28.35
CA PHE A 107 6.04 -21.40 27.57
C PHE A 107 5.55 -20.10 26.93
N TYR A 108 4.42 -20.14 26.23
CA TYR A 108 3.90 -18.95 25.55
C TYR A 108 3.39 -17.89 26.51
N THR A 109 2.71 -18.27 27.59
CA THR A 109 2.21 -17.30 28.59
C THR A 109 3.35 -16.62 29.34
N ALA A 110 4.39 -17.36 29.70
CA ALA A 110 5.58 -16.80 30.31
C ALA A 110 6.29 -15.80 29.36
N LYS A 111 6.42 -16.15 28.07
CA LYS A 111 7.07 -15.31 27.07
C LYS A 111 6.27 -14.04 26.71
N LEU A 112 4.95 -14.14 26.73
CA LEU A 112 4.04 -13.02 26.42
C LEU A 112 3.69 -12.17 27.64
N PHE A 113 4.02 -12.63 28.85
CA PHE A 113 3.64 -11.99 30.12
C PHE A 113 2.12 -11.85 30.30
N ILE A 114 1.37 -12.92 30.00
CA ILE A 114 -0.09 -12.98 30.13
C ILE A 114 -0.55 -14.20 30.91
N SER A 115 -1.81 -14.18 31.38
CA SER A 115 -2.40 -15.35 32.05
C SER A 115 -2.77 -16.46 31.04
N LYS A 116 -2.82 -17.73 31.50
CA LYS A 116 -3.33 -18.84 30.70
C LYS A 116 -4.76 -18.61 30.20
N SER A 117 -5.61 -18.06 31.05
CA SER A 117 -6.99 -17.75 30.68
C SER A 117 -7.10 -16.70 29.57
N THR A 118 -6.17 -15.74 29.53
CA THR A 118 -6.07 -14.75 28.46
C THR A 118 -5.70 -15.42 27.14
N LEU A 119 -4.70 -16.27 27.13
CA LEU A 119 -4.26 -16.97 25.91
C LEU A 119 -5.34 -17.94 25.39
N ILE A 120 -6.00 -18.69 26.28
CA ILE A 120 -7.08 -19.60 25.90
C ILE A 120 -8.25 -18.85 25.23
N ARG A 121 -8.59 -17.64 25.70
CA ARG A 121 -9.63 -16.82 25.07
C ARG A 121 -9.18 -16.18 23.76
N LEU A 122 -7.89 -15.95 23.58
CA LEU A 122 -7.31 -15.33 22.39
C LEU A 122 -7.24 -16.30 21.21
N ILE A 123 -6.87 -17.55 21.43
CA ILE A 123 -6.69 -18.57 20.39
C ILE A 123 -7.91 -18.70 19.46
N PRO A 124 -9.16 -18.83 19.96
CA PRO A 124 -10.35 -18.90 19.09
C PRO A 124 -10.54 -17.65 18.23
N LYS A 125 -10.23 -16.46 18.76
CA LYS A 125 -10.32 -15.19 17.98
C LYS A 125 -9.30 -15.18 16.85
N ILE A 126 -8.07 -15.62 17.11
CA ILE A 126 -7.04 -15.75 16.08
C ILE A 126 -7.46 -16.79 15.05
N ASN A 127 -7.94 -17.95 15.47
CA ASN A 127 -8.39 -19.01 14.57
C ASN A 127 -9.57 -18.56 13.68
N ALA A 128 -10.51 -17.78 14.19
CA ALA A 128 -11.59 -17.21 13.39
C ALA A 128 -11.05 -16.34 12.24
N TYR A 129 -9.96 -15.58 12.49
CA TYR A 129 -9.29 -14.81 11.44
C TYR A 129 -8.52 -15.70 10.46
N LEU A 130 -7.76 -16.66 10.98
CA LEU A 130 -6.90 -17.54 10.17
C LEU A 130 -7.70 -18.55 9.33
N SER A 131 -8.94 -18.88 9.73
CA SER A 131 -9.80 -19.83 9.02
C SER A 131 -10.10 -19.43 7.58
N ALA A 132 -10.18 -18.13 7.29
CA ALA A 132 -10.32 -17.61 5.93
C ALA A 132 -9.12 -17.96 5.01
N LEU A 133 -7.97 -18.26 5.60
CA LEU A 133 -6.75 -18.67 4.93
C LEU A 133 -6.51 -20.19 5.04
N ASN A 134 -7.50 -20.94 5.57
CA ASN A 134 -7.35 -22.37 5.89
C ASN A 134 -6.15 -22.67 6.80
N ILE A 135 -5.90 -21.77 7.75
CA ILE A 135 -4.82 -21.85 8.75
C ILE A 135 -5.47 -21.94 10.14
N THR A 136 -4.90 -22.76 11.02
CA THR A 136 -5.37 -22.92 12.39
C THR A 136 -4.22 -23.04 13.38
N ILE A 137 -4.45 -22.54 14.60
CA ILE A 137 -3.61 -22.88 15.74
C ILE A 137 -4.18 -24.17 16.32
N GLU A 138 -3.42 -25.25 16.20
CA GLU A 138 -3.79 -26.56 16.71
C GLU A 138 -3.08 -26.90 18.01
N ARG A 139 -3.75 -27.71 18.80
CA ARG A 139 -3.19 -28.28 20.02
C ARG A 139 -3.04 -29.79 19.87
N THR A 140 -1.77 -30.28 19.93
CA THR A 140 -1.46 -31.71 19.95
C THR A 140 -0.93 -32.08 21.32
N GLY A 141 -1.74 -32.78 22.10
CA GLY A 141 -1.43 -33.04 23.52
C GLY A 141 -1.44 -31.73 24.33
N LEU A 142 -0.29 -31.32 24.84
CA LEU A 142 -0.11 -30.04 25.57
C LEU A 142 0.47 -28.94 24.70
N ASN A 143 0.95 -29.26 23.51
CA ASN A 143 1.73 -28.36 22.65
C ASN A 143 0.87 -27.70 21.58
N TYR A 144 1.26 -26.50 21.17
CA TYR A 144 0.59 -25.72 20.14
C TYR A 144 1.48 -25.52 18.91
N CYS A 145 0.88 -25.59 17.74
CA CYS A 145 1.55 -25.24 16.47
C CYS A 145 0.57 -24.59 15.50
N LEU A 146 1.14 -23.94 14.46
CA LEU A 146 0.37 -23.47 13.31
C LEU A 146 0.27 -24.61 12.29
N ASN A 147 -0.95 -25.00 11.97
CA ASN A 147 -1.26 -25.94 10.90
C ASN A 147 -2.00 -25.24 9.77
N ALA A 148 -1.75 -25.65 8.53
CA ALA A 148 -2.38 -25.09 7.35
C ALA A 148 -2.70 -26.21 6.36
N GLY A 149 -3.90 -26.11 5.75
CA GLY A 149 -4.25 -26.93 4.59
C GLY A 149 -3.40 -26.59 3.37
N ASP A 150 -2.86 -25.37 3.33
CA ASP A 150 -1.88 -24.88 2.35
C ASP A 150 -0.67 -24.26 3.08
N GLU A 151 0.44 -25.00 3.13
CA GLU A 151 1.70 -24.54 3.75
C GLU A 151 2.26 -23.28 3.05
N LEU A 152 2.00 -23.13 1.74
CA LEU A 152 2.44 -21.98 0.98
C LEU A 152 1.71 -20.70 1.44
N ALA A 153 0.40 -20.77 1.63
CA ALA A 153 -0.39 -19.68 2.19
C ALA A 153 0.07 -19.27 3.60
N LEU A 154 0.42 -20.26 4.45
CA LEU A 154 0.98 -19.99 5.77
C LEU A 154 2.34 -19.29 5.68
N ARG A 155 3.25 -19.73 4.81
CA ARG A 155 4.55 -19.07 4.63
C ARG A 155 4.40 -17.64 4.15
N LYS A 156 3.46 -17.39 3.28
CA LYS A 156 3.13 -16.05 2.79
C LYS A 156 2.63 -15.13 3.93
N LEU A 157 1.70 -15.64 4.75
CA LEU A 157 1.20 -14.91 5.93
C LEU A 157 2.34 -14.59 6.91
N LEU A 158 3.17 -15.59 7.23
CA LEU A 158 4.29 -15.43 8.17
C LEU A 158 5.35 -14.47 7.63
N SER A 159 5.60 -14.47 6.33
CA SER A 159 6.52 -13.53 5.68
C SER A 159 6.04 -12.09 5.79
N SER A 160 4.74 -11.87 5.55
CA SER A 160 4.12 -10.55 5.72
C SER A 160 4.14 -10.10 7.17
N LEU A 161 3.76 -10.98 8.10
CA LEU A 161 3.82 -10.73 9.54
C LEU A 161 5.24 -10.38 9.98
N TYR A 162 6.23 -11.11 9.46
CA TYR A 162 7.62 -10.89 9.78
C TYR A 162 8.09 -9.49 9.34
N LEU A 163 7.77 -9.08 8.10
CA LEU A 163 8.12 -7.76 7.58
C LEU A 163 7.44 -6.63 8.37
N GLU A 164 6.18 -6.79 8.72
CA GLU A 164 5.45 -5.78 9.50
C GLU A 164 5.98 -5.61 10.92
N LEU A 165 6.43 -6.70 11.53
CA LEU A 165 7.10 -6.64 12.83
C LEU A 165 8.51 -6.03 12.76
N ASN A 166 9.13 -5.98 11.56
CA ASN A 166 10.51 -5.52 11.36
C ASN A 166 10.65 -4.56 10.15
N PRO A 167 9.85 -3.48 10.06
CA PRO A 167 9.76 -2.67 8.84
C PRO A 167 11.05 -1.97 8.39
N PRO A 168 11.97 -1.51 9.25
CA PRO A 168 13.16 -0.78 8.79
C PRO A 168 14.19 -1.67 8.09
N LEU A 169 14.12 -2.97 8.28
CA LEU A 169 15.12 -3.92 7.77
C LEU A 169 15.09 -4.07 6.26
N ALA A 170 13.97 -3.74 5.65
CA ALA A 170 13.76 -3.87 4.23
C ALA A 170 14.46 -2.79 3.39
N GLN A 171 14.93 -1.69 3.98
CA GLN A 171 15.29 -0.50 3.22
C GLN A 171 16.76 -0.06 3.32
N LEU A 172 17.58 -0.68 4.18
CA LEU A 172 18.96 -0.26 4.38
C LEU A 172 19.95 -1.36 3.99
N PRO A 173 20.49 -1.33 2.76
CA PRO A 173 21.64 -2.15 2.41
C PRO A 173 22.81 -1.78 3.35
N GLY A 174 23.31 -2.75 4.09
CA GLY A 174 24.44 -2.57 5.02
C GLY A 174 24.09 -2.68 6.50
N LEU A 175 22.82 -2.69 6.91
CA LEU A 175 22.48 -3.03 8.29
C LEU A 175 22.71 -4.53 8.51
N GLN A 176 23.63 -4.86 9.39
CA GLN A 176 23.84 -6.25 9.83
C GLN A 176 22.73 -6.65 10.81
N VAL A 177 21.57 -6.99 10.26
CA VAL A 177 20.49 -7.55 11.05
C VAL A 177 20.66 -9.04 11.10
N GLU A 178 20.85 -9.54 12.29
CA GLU A 178 20.92 -10.95 12.57
C GLU A 178 19.57 -11.46 13.09
N TRP A 179 19.05 -12.48 12.44
CA TRP A 179 17.81 -13.13 12.86
C TRP A 179 18.13 -14.29 13.78
N PRO A 180 17.71 -14.24 15.05
CA PRO A 180 17.85 -15.38 15.94
C PRO A 180 16.97 -16.52 15.43
N VAL A 181 17.55 -17.67 15.21
CA VAL A 181 16.83 -18.88 14.83
C VAL A 181 16.89 -19.84 16.00
N PRO A 182 15.76 -20.23 16.58
CA PRO A 182 15.71 -21.19 17.66
C PRO A 182 16.33 -22.53 17.22
N GLY A 183 17.23 -23.06 18.04
CA GLY A 183 17.95 -24.32 17.75
C GLY A 183 19.11 -24.20 16.76
N ALA A 184 19.27 -23.08 16.06
CA ALA A 184 20.43 -22.86 15.20
C ALA A 184 21.67 -22.44 16.02
N ARG A 185 22.84 -22.93 15.62
CA ARG A 185 24.11 -22.60 16.29
C ARG A 185 24.54 -21.15 16.12
N LYS A 186 24.01 -20.45 15.12
CA LYS A 186 24.31 -19.04 14.79
C LYS A 186 23.12 -18.37 14.20
N PRO A 187 22.91 -17.07 14.44
CA PRO A 187 21.87 -16.29 13.79
C PRO A 187 22.10 -16.24 12.27
N ILE A 188 21.03 -15.92 11.54
CA ILE A 188 21.06 -15.71 10.09
C ILE A 188 21.18 -14.23 9.82
N SER A 189 22.10 -13.84 8.96
CA SER A 189 22.23 -12.47 8.48
C SER A 189 21.19 -12.20 7.38
N TYR A 190 20.41 -11.13 7.54
CA TYR A 190 19.50 -10.65 6.51
C TYR A 190 20.24 -10.35 5.20
N SER A 191 21.37 -9.65 5.28
CA SER A 191 22.17 -9.31 4.10
C SER A 191 22.58 -10.54 3.31
N ARG A 192 22.88 -11.65 3.99
CA ARG A 192 23.26 -12.89 3.30
C ARG A 192 22.08 -13.57 2.62
N ILE A 193 20.89 -13.56 3.23
CA ILE A 193 19.67 -14.05 2.56
C ILE A 193 19.32 -13.16 1.36
N TYR A 194 19.44 -11.85 1.52
CA TYR A 194 19.25 -10.90 0.44
C TYR A 194 20.19 -11.19 -0.76
N GLU A 195 21.49 -11.42 -0.50
CA GLU A 195 22.46 -11.80 -1.54
C GLU A 195 22.08 -13.10 -2.25
N ILE A 196 21.61 -14.11 -1.50
CA ILE A 196 21.15 -15.39 -2.05
C ILE A 196 19.97 -15.16 -2.99
N VAL A 197 18.95 -14.41 -2.56
CA VAL A 197 17.76 -14.12 -3.37
C VAL A 197 18.14 -13.30 -4.61
N CYS A 198 18.97 -12.28 -4.47
CA CYS A 198 19.47 -11.51 -5.62
C CYS A 198 20.27 -12.38 -6.61
N ALA A 199 21.11 -13.29 -6.11
CA ALA A 199 21.86 -14.20 -6.97
C ALA A 199 20.96 -15.19 -7.72
N MET A 200 19.83 -15.59 -7.13
CA MET A 200 18.81 -16.40 -7.80
C MET A 200 18.10 -15.60 -8.88
N LEU A 201 17.60 -14.42 -8.56
CA LEU A 201 16.88 -13.55 -9.50
C LEU A 201 17.70 -13.26 -10.75
N ARG A 202 18.99 -12.96 -10.62
CA ARG A 202 19.89 -12.72 -11.77
C ARG A 202 20.00 -13.88 -12.77
N LYS A 203 19.55 -15.08 -12.38
CA LYS A 203 19.46 -16.25 -13.27
C LYS A 203 18.09 -16.40 -13.93
N GLY A 204 17.15 -15.49 -13.66
CA GLY A 204 15.82 -15.50 -14.28
C GLY A 204 15.88 -15.32 -15.78
N TYR A 205 14.95 -15.95 -16.49
CA TYR A 205 14.82 -15.87 -17.95
C TYR A 205 14.44 -14.45 -18.40
N ASP A 206 13.43 -13.86 -17.74
CA ASP A 206 12.98 -12.49 -18.04
C ASP A 206 13.82 -11.46 -17.26
N GLN A 207 14.86 -10.95 -17.90
CA GLN A 207 15.78 -9.97 -17.29
C GLN A 207 15.11 -8.62 -17.04
N GLU A 208 14.09 -8.21 -17.80
CA GLU A 208 13.34 -6.97 -17.55
C GLU A 208 12.52 -7.11 -16.26
N ALA A 209 11.84 -8.23 -16.07
CA ALA A 209 11.12 -8.55 -14.84
C ALA A 209 12.06 -8.60 -13.62
N VAL A 210 13.23 -9.22 -13.76
CA VAL A 210 14.25 -9.28 -12.72
C VAL A 210 14.72 -7.89 -12.33
N GLU A 211 15.04 -7.01 -13.29
CA GLU A 211 15.46 -5.65 -13.01
C GLU A 211 14.38 -4.81 -12.31
N LEU A 212 13.11 -4.97 -12.70
CA LEU A 212 12.00 -4.28 -12.04
C LEU A 212 11.90 -4.68 -10.58
N VAL A 213 11.90 -5.98 -10.28
CA VAL A 213 11.80 -6.48 -8.91
C VAL A 213 13.04 -6.12 -8.07
N MET A 214 14.24 -6.16 -8.65
CA MET A 214 15.46 -5.78 -7.93
C MET A 214 15.52 -4.29 -7.57
N LYS A 215 14.80 -3.44 -8.29
CA LYS A 215 14.66 -2.00 -8.00
C LYS A 215 13.47 -1.71 -7.08
N ASP A 216 12.60 -2.68 -6.89
CA ASP A 216 11.38 -2.51 -6.10
C ASP A 216 11.67 -2.63 -4.59
N ALA A 217 11.44 -1.54 -3.89
CA ALA A 217 11.61 -1.46 -2.44
C ALA A 217 10.58 -2.28 -1.64
N SER A 218 9.55 -2.84 -2.26
CA SER A 218 8.52 -3.66 -1.61
C SER A 218 8.62 -5.15 -1.97
N ALA A 219 8.76 -5.47 -3.24
CA ALA A 219 8.75 -6.85 -3.73
C ALA A 219 9.99 -7.65 -3.29
N LEU A 220 11.18 -7.08 -3.46
CA LEU A 220 12.43 -7.78 -3.09
C LEU A 220 12.50 -8.11 -1.60
N PRO A 221 12.19 -7.20 -0.66
CA PRO A 221 12.11 -7.55 0.76
C PRO A 221 11.08 -8.65 1.07
N GLN A 222 9.94 -8.68 0.39
CA GLN A 222 8.95 -9.74 0.55
C GLN A 222 9.50 -11.09 0.10
N MET A 223 10.22 -11.15 -1.01
CA MET A 223 10.88 -12.37 -1.48
C MET A 223 11.95 -12.85 -0.50
N VAL A 224 12.74 -11.93 0.06
CA VAL A 224 13.76 -12.23 1.07
C VAL A 224 13.12 -12.79 2.35
N ALA A 225 12.05 -12.17 2.83
CA ALA A 225 11.30 -12.65 4.00
C ALA A 225 10.65 -14.02 3.73
N PHE A 226 10.07 -14.21 2.54
CA PHE A 226 9.49 -15.50 2.15
C PHE A 226 10.54 -16.59 2.07
N TYR A 227 11.71 -16.30 1.52
CA TYR A 227 12.82 -17.25 1.49
C TYR A 227 13.27 -17.66 2.90
N PHE A 228 13.48 -16.67 3.79
CA PHE A 228 13.84 -16.92 5.18
C PHE A 228 12.80 -17.76 5.91
N VAL A 229 11.53 -17.37 5.83
CA VAL A 229 10.42 -18.11 6.46
C VAL A 229 10.34 -19.52 5.92
N SER A 230 10.51 -19.70 4.61
CA SER A 230 10.45 -21.02 3.97
C SER A 230 11.60 -21.93 4.42
N VAL A 231 12.81 -21.41 4.50
CA VAL A 231 13.97 -22.17 5.02
C VAL A 231 13.74 -22.58 6.48
N LEU A 232 13.20 -21.67 7.30
CA LEU A 232 12.92 -21.99 8.71
C LEU A 232 11.80 -23.04 8.85
N ARG A 233 10.75 -22.97 8.06
CA ARG A 233 9.65 -23.96 8.07
C ARG A 233 10.13 -25.34 7.63
N GLU A 234 10.97 -25.44 6.59
CA GLU A 234 11.58 -26.71 6.19
C GLU A 234 12.43 -27.28 7.33
N TYR A 235 13.24 -26.43 7.98
CA TYR A 235 14.06 -26.85 9.13
C TYR A 235 13.21 -27.36 10.30
N GLN A 236 12.01 -26.80 10.50
CA GLN A 236 11.06 -27.23 11.53
C GLN A 236 10.26 -28.49 11.15
N GLY A 237 10.48 -29.05 9.96
CA GLY A 237 9.83 -30.27 9.49
C GLY A 237 8.50 -30.05 8.75
N PHE A 238 8.17 -28.82 8.39
CA PHE A 238 6.98 -28.48 7.58
C PHE A 238 7.39 -28.33 6.12
N SER A 239 7.26 -29.37 5.33
CA SER A 239 7.74 -29.37 3.95
C SER A 239 6.70 -28.87 2.96
N LEU A 240 7.20 -28.15 1.93
CA LEU A 240 6.40 -27.84 0.75
C LEU A 240 6.19 -29.10 -0.11
N PRO A 241 5.05 -29.22 -0.81
CA PRO A 241 4.91 -30.25 -1.83
C PRO A 241 6.03 -30.11 -2.85
N CYS A 242 6.71 -31.23 -3.14
CA CYS A 242 7.86 -31.25 -4.05
C CYS A 242 7.44 -30.80 -5.45
N SER A 243 7.85 -29.61 -5.83
CA SER A 243 7.74 -29.13 -7.22
C SER A 243 8.90 -29.73 -8.01
N ARG A 244 8.71 -29.95 -9.33
CA ARG A 244 9.78 -30.46 -10.20
C ARG A 244 11.06 -29.64 -10.02
N PRO A 245 12.23 -30.26 -9.92
CA PRO A 245 13.49 -29.55 -9.78
C PRO A 245 13.69 -28.63 -10.98
N LEU A 246 13.85 -27.36 -10.71
CA LEU A 246 14.22 -26.36 -11.69
C LEU A 246 15.75 -26.32 -11.82
N GLY A 247 16.25 -26.10 -13.03
CA GLY A 247 17.67 -26.08 -13.35
C GLY A 247 18.52 -24.97 -12.71
N SER A 248 17.98 -24.22 -11.73
CA SER A 248 18.73 -23.23 -10.98
C SER A 248 19.31 -23.83 -9.72
N GLU A 249 20.45 -24.47 -9.81
CA GLU A 249 21.19 -24.94 -8.65
C GLU A 249 21.66 -23.78 -7.76
N LEU A 250 21.41 -23.92 -6.45
CA LEU A 250 22.04 -23.08 -5.45
C LEU A 250 23.55 -23.25 -5.53
N SER A 251 24.33 -22.16 -5.46
CA SER A 251 25.78 -22.31 -5.44
C SER A 251 26.22 -23.11 -4.22
N LYS A 252 27.27 -23.89 -4.38
CA LYS A 252 27.85 -24.73 -3.27
C LYS A 252 28.14 -23.89 -2.02
N GLU A 253 28.57 -22.65 -2.20
CA GLU A 253 28.84 -21.71 -1.11
C GLU A 253 27.56 -21.29 -0.37
N ASN A 254 26.49 -20.96 -1.09
CA ASN A 254 25.20 -20.57 -0.50
C ASN A 254 24.55 -21.75 0.23
N PHE A 255 24.64 -22.96 -0.35
CA PHE A 255 24.18 -24.17 0.33
C PHE A 255 24.96 -24.40 1.62
N ALA A 256 26.30 -24.35 1.58
CA ALA A 256 27.14 -24.53 2.75
C ALA A 256 26.83 -23.49 3.86
N TYR A 257 26.53 -22.26 3.49
CA TYR A 257 26.11 -21.23 4.43
C TYR A 257 24.82 -21.61 5.17
N LEU A 258 23.80 -22.09 4.45
CA LEU A 258 22.51 -22.49 5.01
C LEU A 258 22.64 -23.80 5.83
N ALA A 259 23.30 -24.83 5.29
CA ALA A 259 23.48 -26.10 5.95
C ALA A 259 24.27 -25.99 7.29
N LYS A 260 25.18 -25.01 7.38
CA LYS A 260 25.89 -24.74 8.66
C LYS A 260 24.94 -24.23 9.76
N ARG A 261 23.85 -23.58 9.39
CA ARG A 261 22.85 -22.99 10.31
C ARG A 261 21.66 -23.91 10.52
N PHE A 262 21.27 -24.60 9.48
CA PHE A 262 20.18 -25.56 9.43
C PHE A 262 20.70 -26.93 9.01
N PRO A 263 21.29 -27.72 9.94
CA PRO A 263 21.99 -28.95 9.60
C PRO A 263 21.11 -30.05 8.95
N SER A 264 19.79 -29.99 9.18
CA SER A 264 18.84 -30.96 8.63
C SER A 264 18.26 -30.56 7.28
N ILE A 265 18.58 -29.35 6.75
CA ILE A 265 18.03 -28.92 5.48
C ILE A 265 18.71 -29.63 4.31
N THR A 266 17.89 -30.13 3.39
CA THR A 266 18.40 -30.88 2.22
C THR A 266 18.44 -29.95 0.97
N PRO A 267 19.28 -30.32 -0.04
CA PRO A 267 19.27 -29.60 -1.31
C PRO A 267 17.91 -29.58 -1.99
N GLU A 268 17.14 -30.67 -1.91
CA GLU A 268 15.82 -30.83 -2.51
C GLU A 268 14.81 -29.84 -1.92
N GLN A 269 14.84 -29.66 -0.59
CA GLN A 269 14.00 -28.68 0.11
C GLN A 269 14.30 -27.26 -0.37
N LEU A 270 15.58 -26.89 -0.49
CA LEU A 270 15.97 -25.58 -1.01
C LEU A 270 15.58 -25.41 -2.48
N GLN A 271 15.69 -26.45 -3.30
CA GLN A 271 15.24 -26.41 -4.70
C GLN A 271 13.74 -26.16 -4.82
N SER A 272 12.93 -26.76 -3.94
CA SER A 272 11.48 -26.51 -3.91
C SER A 272 11.16 -25.03 -3.59
N ILE A 273 11.86 -24.44 -2.63
CA ILE A 273 11.72 -23.01 -2.30
C ILE A 273 12.12 -22.14 -3.50
N HIS A 274 13.24 -22.48 -4.15
CA HIS A 274 13.72 -21.74 -5.34
C HIS A 274 12.74 -21.84 -6.48
N ALA A 275 12.18 -23.03 -6.74
CA ALA A 275 11.20 -23.26 -7.78
C ALA A 275 10.00 -22.31 -7.66
N ILE A 276 9.48 -22.19 -6.43
CA ILE A 276 8.33 -21.32 -6.15
C ILE A 276 8.69 -19.86 -6.36
N LEU A 277 9.82 -19.39 -5.79
CA LEU A 277 10.23 -18.00 -5.90
C LEU A 277 10.58 -17.58 -7.33
N MET A 278 11.13 -18.49 -8.12
CA MET A 278 11.58 -18.19 -9.47
C MET A 278 10.51 -18.40 -10.53
N LYS A 279 9.37 -18.99 -10.19
CA LYS A 279 8.28 -19.26 -11.16
C LYS A 279 7.90 -18.05 -12.02
N PRO A 280 7.72 -16.83 -11.45
CA PRO A 280 7.38 -15.64 -12.24
C PRO A 280 8.49 -15.17 -13.19
N PHE A 281 9.71 -15.66 -13.05
CA PHE A 281 10.89 -15.23 -13.82
C PHE A 281 11.45 -16.33 -14.73
N GLN A 282 10.67 -17.38 -14.94
CA GLN A 282 11.06 -18.49 -15.81
C GLN A 282 10.46 -18.35 -17.20
N GLU A 283 11.02 -19.13 -18.11
CA GLU A 283 10.39 -19.32 -19.41
C GLU A 283 8.96 -19.86 -19.22
N PRO A 284 7.97 -19.28 -19.91
CA PRO A 284 6.59 -19.72 -19.79
C PRO A 284 6.43 -21.19 -20.16
N ASP A 285 5.67 -21.95 -19.36
CA ASP A 285 5.34 -23.36 -19.66
C ASP A 285 4.45 -23.47 -20.91
N ASP A 286 3.60 -22.44 -21.14
CA ASP A 286 2.71 -22.32 -22.29
C ASP A 286 2.88 -20.94 -22.95
N PRO A 287 3.50 -20.86 -24.12
CA PRO A 287 3.68 -19.59 -24.84
C PRO A 287 2.36 -18.92 -25.28
N ASP A 288 1.30 -19.71 -25.52
CA ASP A 288 0.00 -19.15 -25.94
C ASP A 288 -0.72 -18.51 -24.76
N GLU A 289 -0.63 -19.11 -23.57
CA GLU A 289 -1.15 -18.50 -22.32
C GLU A 289 -0.42 -17.19 -22.01
N GLU A 290 0.89 -17.17 -22.17
CA GLU A 290 1.72 -15.97 -21.97
C GLU A 290 1.40 -14.86 -22.98
N LEU A 291 1.14 -15.22 -24.23
CA LEU A 291 0.70 -14.28 -25.25
C LEU A 291 -0.67 -13.69 -24.91
N GLN A 292 -1.61 -14.53 -24.46
CA GLN A 292 -2.92 -14.11 -24.01
C GLN A 292 -2.82 -13.16 -22.80
N LEU A 293 -2.00 -13.49 -21.81
CA LEU A 293 -1.75 -12.63 -20.64
C LEU A 293 -1.21 -11.26 -21.07
N THR A 294 -0.24 -11.24 -21.97
CA THR A 294 0.34 -10.01 -22.51
C THR A 294 -0.71 -9.17 -23.26
N ALA A 295 -1.57 -9.81 -24.06
CA ALA A 295 -2.65 -9.11 -24.76
C ALA A 295 -3.67 -8.50 -23.78
N GLN A 296 -4.11 -9.25 -22.77
CA GLN A 296 -5.04 -8.78 -21.75
C GLN A 296 -4.44 -7.64 -20.91
N ALA A 297 -3.16 -7.70 -20.58
CA ALA A 297 -2.48 -6.62 -19.87
C ALA A 297 -2.39 -5.33 -20.70
N ASN A 298 -2.07 -5.44 -22.01
CA ASN A 298 -2.10 -4.28 -22.90
C ASN A 298 -3.49 -3.67 -23.03
N ASP A 299 -4.53 -4.50 -23.18
CA ASP A 299 -5.92 -4.07 -23.27
C ASP A 299 -6.39 -3.38 -21.96
N TYR A 300 -6.00 -3.92 -20.80
CA TYR A 300 -6.25 -3.29 -19.52
C TYR A 300 -5.66 -1.87 -19.46
N PHE A 301 -4.37 -1.70 -19.75
CA PHE A 301 -3.73 -0.39 -19.72
C PHE A 301 -4.26 0.56 -20.79
N ALA A 302 -4.64 0.04 -21.97
CA ALA A 302 -5.28 0.86 -22.99
C ALA A 302 -6.57 1.49 -22.45
N ARG A 303 -7.43 0.71 -21.78
CA ARG A 303 -8.66 1.23 -21.16
C ARG A 303 -8.37 2.20 -20.02
N VAL A 304 -7.38 1.91 -19.17
CA VAL A 304 -6.98 2.80 -18.07
C VAL A 304 -6.53 4.16 -18.61
N PHE A 305 -5.65 4.17 -19.62
CA PHE A 305 -5.12 5.42 -20.17
C PHE A 305 -6.15 6.18 -21.02
N ASP A 306 -7.06 5.47 -21.67
CA ASP A 306 -8.18 6.09 -22.38
C ASP A 306 -9.13 6.78 -21.38
N ALA A 307 -9.49 6.11 -20.28
CA ALA A 307 -10.33 6.69 -19.22
C ALA A 307 -9.68 7.92 -18.56
N LEU A 308 -8.35 7.99 -18.52
CA LEU A 308 -7.58 9.10 -17.97
C LEU A 308 -7.22 10.16 -19.02
N HIS A 309 -7.56 9.93 -20.29
CA HIS A 309 -7.19 10.81 -21.43
C HIS A 309 -5.68 11.08 -21.51
N VAL A 310 -4.85 10.06 -21.20
CA VAL A 310 -3.39 10.16 -21.14
C VAL A 310 -2.75 9.26 -22.18
N THR A 311 -1.73 9.76 -22.88
CA THR A 311 -0.92 8.95 -23.79
C THR A 311 0.30 8.40 -23.05
N CYS A 312 0.35 7.09 -22.87
CA CYS A 312 1.49 6.42 -22.24
C CYS A 312 2.63 6.18 -23.24
N PRO A 313 3.88 6.55 -22.88
CA PRO A 313 5.03 6.24 -23.72
C PRO A 313 5.22 4.72 -23.87
N PRO A 314 5.55 4.20 -25.08
CA PRO A 314 5.64 2.75 -25.33
C PRO A 314 6.62 1.99 -24.40
N LYS A 315 7.70 2.65 -23.97
CA LYS A 315 8.66 2.06 -23.02
C LYS A 315 8.03 1.84 -21.65
N ILE A 316 7.28 2.84 -21.16
CA ILE A 316 6.60 2.78 -19.87
C ILE A 316 5.48 1.73 -19.92
N LEU A 317 4.70 1.70 -21.01
CA LEU A 317 3.65 0.71 -21.19
C LEU A 317 4.20 -0.73 -21.11
N ARG A 318 5.33 -1.02 -21.77
CA ARG A 318 5.98 -2.33 -21.66
C ARG A 318 6.33 -2.67 -20.21
N GLN A 319 6.93 -1.74 -19.46
CA GLN A 319 7.28 -1.95 -18.05
C GLN A 319 6.04 -2.20 -17.18
N LEU A 320 4.95 -1.50 -17.43
CA LEU A 320 3.67 -1.71 -16.74
C LEU A 320 3.07 -3.08 -17.06
N VAL A 321 3.10 -3.50 -18.32
CA VAL A 321 2.66 -4.83 -18.76
C VAL A 321 3.52 -5.90 -18.07
N THR A 322 4.85 -5.74 -18.03
CA THR A 322 5.76 -6.66 -17.33
C THR A 322 5.43 -6.70 -15.82
N THR A 323 5.18 -5.55 -15.20
CA THR A 323 4.75 -5.51 -13.79
C THR A 323 3.46 -6.28 -13.57
N MET A 324 2.46 -6.08 -14.42
CA MET A 324 1.17 -6.79 -14.32
C MET A 324 1.32 -8.30 -14.49
N LYS A 325 2.17 -8.74 -15.41
CA LYS A 325 2.50 -10.17 -15.60
C LYS A 325 3.15 -10.76 -14.36
N ILE A 326 4.11 -10.07 -13.74
CA ILE A 326 4.73 -10.50 -12.49
C ILE A 326 3.67 -10.66 -11.39
N LEU A 327 2.80 -9.66 -11.23
CA LEU A 327 1.73 -9.72 -10.23
C LEU A 327 0.74 -10.86 -10.50
N TYR A 328 0.42 -11.12 -11.77
CA TYR A 328 -0.41 -12.26 -12.19
C TYR A 328 0.24 -13.58 -11.81
N HIS A 329 1.48 -13.81 -12.18
CA HIS A 329 2.19 -15.05 -11.86
C HIS A 329 2.32 -15.25 -10.34
N PHE A 330 2.55 -14.18 -9.59
CA PHE A 330 2.51 -14.26 -8.12
C PHE A 330 1.12 -14.61 -7.60
N ALA A 331 0.06 -14.05 -8.14
CA ALA A 331 -1.31 -14.36 -7.72
C ALA A 331 -1.72 -15.79 -8.04
N VAL A 332 -1.31 -16.33 -9.19
CA VAL A 332 -1.56 -17.73 -9.60
C VAL A 332 -0.78 -18.70 -8.72
N VAL A 333 0.50 -18.43 -8.47
CA VAL A 333 1.33 -19.28 -7.60
C VAL A 333 0.92 -19.16 -6.14
N TYR A 334 0.39 -17.99 -5.74
CA TYR A 334 0.01 -17.67 -4.36
C TYR A 334 -1.43 -17.15 -4.29
N PRO A 335 -2.44 -18.01 -4.49
CA PRO A 335 -3.84 -17.57 -4.58
C PRO A 335 -4.40 -16.99 -3.28
N ALA A 336 -3.77 -17.25 -2.14
CA ALA A 336 -4.23 -16.68 -0.88
C ALA A 336 -3.98 -15.16 -0.81
N PRO A 337 -5.00 -14.35 -0.45
CA PRO A 337 -4.81 -12.92 -0.28
C PRO A 337 -3.76 -12.66 0.81
N LEU A 338 -2.78 -11.81 0.50
CA LEU A 338 -1.87 -11.30 1.54
C LEU A 338 -2.68 -10.43 2.51
N PRO A 339 -2.55 -10.61 3.81
CA PRO A 339 -3.08 -9.65 4.77
C PRO A 339 -2.28 -8.34 4.63
N THR A 340 -2.83 -7.40 3.86
CA THR A 340 -2.15 -6.17 3.45
C THR A 340 -2.46 -4.97 4.36
N SER A 341 -3.19 -5.18 5.44
CA SER A 341 -3.82 -4.10 6.21
C SER A 341 -2.88 -3.14 6.93
N LEU A 342 -1.61 -3.50 7.13
CA LEU A 342 -0.61 -2.61 7.74
C LEU A 342 0.50 -2.18 6.78
N ARG A 343 0.42 -2.54 5.51
CA ARG A 343 1.44 -2.11 4.54
C ARG A 343 1.34 -0.59 4.31
N ARG A 344 2.49 0.08 4.30
CA ARG A 344 2.60 1.52 4.02
C ARG A 344 1.91 1.92 2.70
N ILE A 345 1.86 1.00 1.74
CA ILE A 345 1.18 1.17 0.47
C ILE A 345 -0.32 1.49 0.64
N ASN A 346 -0.98 0.99 1.70
CA ASN A 346 -2.39 1.29 1.95
C ASN A 346 -2.60 2.78 2.28
N GLY A 347 -1.66 3.40 3.00
CA GLY A 347 -1.68 4.84 3.24
C GLY A 347 -1.51 5.64 1.95
N PHE A 348 -0.64 5.18 1.03
CA PHE A 348 -0.49 5.75 -0.30
C PHE A 348 -1.79 5.66 -1.10
N ILE A 349 -2.40 4.46 -1.17
CA ILE A 349 -3.66 4.25 -1.90
C ILE A 349 -4.81 5.05 -1.29
N SER A 350 -4.95 5.08 0.04
CA SER A 350 -5.98 5.90 0.70
C SER A 350 -5.80 7.39 0.42
N SER A 351 -4.56 7.86 0.37
CA SER A 351 -4.26 9.23 -0.04
C SER A 351 -4.65 9.46 -1.51
N LEU A 352 -4.29 8.55 -2.39
CA LEU A 352 -4.58 8.62 -3.82
C LEU A 352 -6.08 8.56 -4.10
N GLN A 353 -6.85 7.70 -3.43
CA GLN A 353 -8.31 7.65 -3.54
C GLN A 353 -8.96 8.98 -3.17
N ARG A 354 -8.43 9.66 -2.17
CA ARG A 354 -8.94 10.95 -1.72
C ARG A 354 -8.55 12.09 -2.66
N THR A 355 -7.29 12.11 -3.12
CA THR A 355 -6.75 13.22 -3.90
C THR A 355 -6.92 13.04 -5.41
N HIS A 356 -7.03 11.81 -5.90
CA HIS A 356 -7.15 11.47 -7.31
C HIS A 356 -8.16 10.31 -7.50
N PRO A 357 -9.45 10.52 -7.16
CA PRO A 357 -10.47 9.46 -7.23
C PRO A 357 -10.64 8.90 -8.63
N SER A 358 -10.54 9.72 -9.67
CA SER A 358 -10.61 9.29 -11.07
C SER A 358 -9.46 8.36 -11.47
N LEU A 359 -8.25 8.61 -10.96
CA LEU A 359 -7.10 7.73 -11.17
C LEU A 359 -7.34 6.36 -10.52
N TYR A 360 -7.81 6.35 -9.28
CA TYR A 360 -8.14 5.11 -8.60
C TYR A 360 -9.23 4.33 -9.33
N ALA A 361 -10.32 4.99 -9.72
CA ALA A 361 -11.43 4.38 -10.44
C ALA A 361 -10.99 3.80 -11.78
N ALA A 362 -10.16 4.51 -12.55
CA ALA A 362 -9.66 4.02 -13.84
C ALA A 362 -8.91 2.68 -13.70
N PHE A 363 -8.11 2.52 -12.65
CA PHE A 363 -7.41 1.25 -12.40
C PHE A 363 -8.34 0.17 -11.84
N SER A 364 -9.18 0.52 -10.86
CA SER A 364 -10.08 -0.41 -10.18
C SER A 364 -11.15 -0.98 -11.10
N ASP A 365 -11.89 -0.11 -11.82
CA ASP A 365 -13.05 -0.51 -12.60
C ASP A 365 -12.68 -1.37 -13.82
N ASN A 366 -11.47 -1.18 -14.35
CA ASN A 366 -10.98 -1.97 -15.47
C ASN A 366 -10.39 -3.33 -15.05
N LEU A 367 -10.09 -3.55 -13.75
CA LEU A 367 -9.46 -4.78 -13.27
C LEU A 367 -10.41 -5.99 -13.33
N ASP A 368 -11.71 -5.79 -13.14
CA ASP A 368 -12.71 -6.86 -13.20
C ASP A 368 -12.77 -7.56 -14.56
N ALA A 369 -12.57 -6.81 -15.65
CA ALA A 369 -12.53 -7.38 -16.98
C ALA A 369 -11.30 -8.28 -17.19
N PHE A 370 -10.15 -7.83 -16.70
CA PHE A 370 -8.90 -8.61 -16.72
C PHE A 370 -9.04 -9.88 -15.88
N ASN A 371 -9.56 -9.76 -14.65
CA ASN A 371 -9.76 -10.88 -13.73
C ASN A 371 -10.67 -11.96 -14.33
N ARG A 372 -11.75 -11.54 -15.00
CA ARG A 372 -12.67 -12.47 -15.67
C ARG A 372 -12.04 -13.16 -16.87
N ALA A 373 -11.27 -12.42 -17.68
CA ALA A 373 -10.62 -12.97 -18.87
C ALA A 373 -9.60 -14.07 -18.55
N LEU A 374 -8.87 -13.89 -17.45
CA LEU A 374 -7.80 -14.81 -17.02
C LEU A 374 -8.20 -15.72 -15.85
N LYS A 375 -9.46 -15.66 -15.40
CA LYS A 375 -10.00 -16.45 -14.28
C LYS A 375 -9.13 -16.34 -13.02
N THR A 376 -8.68 -15.15 -12.73
CA THR A 376 -7.82 -14.80 -11.58
C THR A 376 -8.45 -13.67 -10.78
N ASP A 377 -7.90 -13.38 -9.60
CA ASP A 377 -8.24 -12.21 -8.80
C ASP A 377 -6.98 -11.40 -8.45
N LEU A 378 -6.72 -10.33 -9.18
CA LEU A 378 -5.64 -9.38 -8.92
C LEU A 378 -6.06 -8.21 -8.03
N THR A 379 -7.29 -8.18 -7.53
CA THR A 379 -7.77 -7.09 -6.65
C THR A 379 -6.85 -6.87 -5.44
N PRO A 380 -6.33 -7.92 -4.76
CA PRO A 380 -5.36 -7.73 -3.67
C PRO A 380 -4.02 -7.12 -4.10
N SER A 381 -3.67 -7.20 -5.38
CA SER A 381 -2.42 -6.65 -5.95
C SER A 381 -2.61 -5.26 -6.59
N LEU A 382 -3.84 -4.74 -6.63
CA LEU A 382 -4.15 -3.41 -7.17
C LEU A 382 -3.30 -2.30 -6.52
N PRO A 383 -3.10 -2.27 -5.19
CA PRO A 383 -2.22 -1.29 -4.55
C PRO A 383 -0.79 -1.31 -5.10
N ASP A 384 -0.22 -2.49 -5.28
CA ASP A 384 1.14 -2.65 -5.83
C ASP A 384 1.20 -2.19 -7.29
N LEU A 385 0.23 -2.57 -8.11
CA LEU A 385 0.13 -2.14 -9.50
C LEU A 385 0.05 -0.61 -9.64
N MET A 386 -0.80 0.03 -8.83
CA MET A 386 -0.95 1.49 -8.85
C MET A 386 0.30 2.22 -8.38
N LEU A 387 0.95 1.71 -7.33
CA LEU A 387 2.22 2.27 -6.84
C LEU A 387 3.29 2.25 -7.93
N HIS A 388 3.46 1.10 -8.59
CA HIS A 388 4.42 0.96 -9.69
C HIS A 388 4.05 1.85 -10.89
N ALA A 389 2.76 1.92 -11.23
CA ALA A 389 2.30 2.79 -12.30
C ALA A 389 2.65 4.26 -12.03
N CYS A 390 2.43 4.74 -10.80
CA CYS A 390 2.80 6.10 -10.41
C CYS A 390 4.32 6.32 -10.41
N PHE A 391 5.13 5.32 -10.06
CA PHE A 391 6.59 5.44 -10.07
C PHE A 391 7.16 5.40 -11.48
N LEU A 392 6.64 4.53 -12.35
CA LEU A 392 7.09 4.43 -13.73
C LEU A 392 6.58 5.59 -14.60
N PHE A 393 5.40 6.10 -14.28
CA PHE A 393 4.75 7.18 -14.99
C PHE A 393 4.21 8.25 -14.01
N PRO A 394 5.10 9.10 -13.43
CA PRO A 394 4.70 10.11 -12.45
C PRO A 394 3.61 11.06 -12.94
N ALA A 395 3.52 11.21 -14.27
CA ALA A 395 2.49 11.98 -14.91
C ALA A 395 1.04 11.50 -14.60
N LEU A 396 0.84 10.24 -14.23
CA LEU A 396 -0.47 9.74 -13.80
C LEU A 396 -1.02 10.48 -12.57
N GLY A 397 -0.16 10.88 -11.63
CA GLY A 397 -0.57 11.64 -10.45
C GLY A 397 -1.10 13.04 -10.76
N MET A 398 -1.00 13.47 -12.00
CA MET A 398 -1.50 14.76 -12.49
C MET A 398 -2.54 14.56 -13.61
N ALA A 399 -2.89 13.30 -13.94
CA ALA A 399 -3.94 13.01 -14.92
C ALA A 399 -5.28 13.48 -14.36
N SER A 400 -5.89 14.42 -15.06
CA SER A 400 -7.21 14.98 -14.76
C SER A 400 -7.96 15.22 -16.08
N PRO A 401 -9.29 15.13 -16.10
CA PRO A 401 -10.05 15.56 -17.26
C PRO A 401 -9.68 17.00 -17.61
N THR A 402 -9.60 17.31 -18.90
CA THR A 402 -9.29 18.65 -19.39
C THR A 402 -10.31 19.63 -18.85
N ARG A 403 -9.90 20.50 -17.92
CA ARG A 403 -10.77 21.54 -17.36
C ARG A 403 -10.46 22.88 -17.98
N ARG A 404 -11.50 23.66 -18.24
CA ARG A 404 -11.36 25.04 -18.68
C ARG A 404 -11.28 25.94 -17.44
N VAL A 405 -10.22 26.76 -17.40
CA VAL A 405 -10.03 27.77 -16.34
C VAL A 405 -10.18 29.13 -16.97
N PHE A 406 -11.30 29.77 -16.73
CA PHE A 406 -11.58 31.13 -17.20
C PHE A 406 -11.01 32.13 -16.18
N ILE A 407 -10.30 33.13 -16.65
CA ILE A 407 -9.68 34.14 -15.78
C ILE A 407 -10.17 35.51 -16.16
N VAL A 408 -10.55 36.30 -15.17
CA VAL A 408 -10.90 37.71 -15.32
C VAL A 408 -10.30 38.54 -14.21
N SER A 409 -9.90 39.76 -14.55
CA SER A 409 -9.40 40.74 -13.59
C SER A 409 -10.05 42.09 -13.84
N ASP A 410 -10.32 42.85 -12.79
CA ASP A 410 -10.73 44.24 -12.83
C ASP A 410 -9.62 45.22 -13.24
N PHE A 411 -8.34 44.79 -13.18
CA PHE A 411 -7.21 45.55 -13.75
C PHE A 411 -7.14 45.47 -15.30
N GLY A 412 -8.05 44.74 -15.95
CA GLY A 412 -8.13 44.63 -17.40
C GLY A 412 -7.42 43.39 -17.98
N ILE A 413 -7.49 43.31 -19.33
CA ILE A 413 -7.08 42.09 -20.06
C ILE A 413 -5.56 41.77 -19.95
N GLU A 414 -4.73 42.79 -19.78
CA GLU A 414 -3.27 42.58 -19.62
C GLU A 414 -2.97 41.89 -18.33
N HIS A 415 -3.60 42.30 -17.22
CA HIS A 415 -3.45 41.64 -15.93
C HIS A 415 -4.08 40.24 -15.94
N THR A 416 -5.24 40.08 -16.55
CA THR A 416 -5.87 38.78 -16.80
C THR A 416 -4.92 37.84 -17.53
N SER A 417 -4.26 38.32 -18.59
CA SER A 417 -3.28 37.54 -19.35
C SER A 417 -2.00 37.22 -18.55
N PHE A 418 -1.56 38.14 -17.69
CA PHE A 418 -0.46 37.90 -16.76
C PHE A 418 -0.77 36.71 -15.83
N ILE A 419 -1.93 36.73 -15.16
CA ILE A 419 -2.38 35.65 -14.27
C ILE A 419 -2.50 34.34 -15.07
N ALA A 420 -3.11 34.38 -16.26
CA ALA A 420 -3.25 33.20 -17.12
C ALA A 420 -1.89 32.59 -17.49
N ASN A 421 -0.92 33.40 -17.90
CA ASN A 421 0.43 32.94 -18.23
C ASN A 421 1.16 32.40 -16.99
N PHE A 422 0.95 33.00 -15.82
CA PHE A 422 1.55 32.57 -14.57
C PHE A 422 1.00 31.20 -14.17
N ILE A 423 -0.33 30.99 -14.22
CA ILE A 423 -0.97 29.70 -13.98
C ILE A 423 -0.50 28.66 -15.00
N GLN A 424 -0.50 29.04 -16.29
CA GLN A 424 -0.05 28.15 -17.37
C GLN A 424 1.41 27.69 -17.16
N SER A 425 2.30 28.60 -16.77
CA SER A 425 3.69 28.28 -16.50
C SER A 425 3.88 27.38 -15.28
N ALA A 426 3.10 27.61 -14.22
CA ALA A 426 3.13 26.80 -13.01
C ALA A 426 2.55 25.40 -13.22
N MET A 427 1.57 25.27 -14.12
CA MET A 427 0.85 24.02 -14.40
C MET A 427 1.38 23.26 -15.63
N ASN A 428 2.27 23.82 -16.42
CA ASN A 428 2.84 23.15 -17.60
C ASN A 428 3.96 22.17 -17.19
N SER A 429 3.62 20.90 -17.11
CA SER A 429 4.61 19.86 -17.39
C SER A 429 4.43 19.38 -18.84
N SER A 430 5.51 18.96 -19.50
CA SER A 430 5.51 18.46 -20.88
C SER A 430 4.58 17.26 -21.16
N TYR A 431 3.92 16.77 -20.15
CA TYR A 431 3.00 15.62 -20.17
C TYR A 431 1.52 16.00 -19.94
N PHE A 432 1.21 17.28 -19.68
CA PHE A 432 -0.13 17.72 -19.30
C PHE A 432 -0.71 18.78 -20.23
N LYS A 433 -1.84 18.44 -20.81
CA LYS A 433 -2.79 19.40 -21.38
C LYS A 433 -4.12 19.41 -20.58
N ALA A 434 -4.05 19.06 -19.29
CA ALA A 434 -5.24 18.88 -18.47
C ALA A 434 -5.98 20.19 -18.13
N VAL A 435 -5.34 21.34 -18.31
CA VAL A 435 -5.92 22.64 -17.97
C VAL A 435 -5.83 23.57 -19.17
N GLN A 436 -6.97 23.98 -19.69
CA GLN A 436 -7.07 25.01 -20.70
C GLN A 436 -7.33 26.35 -20.03
N VAL A 437 -6.30 27.18 -19.91
CA VAL A 437 -6.38 28.50 -19.29
C VAL A 437 -6.82 29.52 -20.31
N MET A 438 -7.91 30.21 -20.05
CA MET A 438 -8.53 31.18 -20.97
C MET A 438 -8.70 32.54 -20.31
N PRO A 439 -7.84 33.53 -20.62
CA PRO A 439 -8.07 34.89 -20.19
C PRO A 439 -9.27 35.47 -20.95
N ILE A 440 -10.22 36.11 -20.24
CA ILE A 440 -11.39 36.72 -20.79
C ILE A 440 -11.48 38.22 -20.41
N PRO A 441 -11.94 39.08 -21.32
CA PRO A 441 -12.18 40.47 -21.00
C PRO A 441 -13.28 40.66 -19.94
N TYR A 442 -13.18 41.70 -19.13
CA TYR A 442 -14.17 42.05 -18.11
C TYR A 442 -15.59 42.16 -18.67
N ALA A 443 -15.75 42.79 -19.86
CA ALA A 443 -17.05 42.93 -20.54
C ALA A 443 -17.67 41.57 -20.90
N GLN A 444 -16.86 40.60 -21.31
CA GLN A 444 -17.33 39.24 -21.61
C GLN A 444 -17.72 38.49 -20.34
N ALA A 445 -16.99 38.64 -19.25
CA ALA A 445 -17.30 38.02 -17.97
C ALA A 445 -18.58 38.55 -17.36
N SER A 446 -18.94 39.81 -17.69
CA SER A 446 -20.16 40.47 -17.25
C SER A 446 -21.41 40.15 -18.12
N ASP A 447 -21.22 39.39 -19.21
CA ASP A 447 -22.33 38.98 -20.08
C ASP A 447 -23.07 37.77 -19.46
N PRO A 448 -24.40 37.90 -19.21
CA PRO A 448 -25.22 36.81 -18.72
C PRO A 448 -25.19 35.55 -19.60
N ALA A 449 -25.01 35.73 -20.93
CA ALA A 449 -24.89 34.61 -21.86
C ALA A 449 -23.60 33.80 -21.61
N PHE A 450 -22.50 34.47 -21.29
CA PHE A 450 -21.26 33.81 -20.91
C PHE A 450 -21.43 33.03 -19.59
N ALA A 451 -21.95 33.65 -18.54
CA ALA A 451 -22.21 33.00 -17.26
C ALA A 451 -23.08 31.73 -17.41
N SER A 452 -24.09 31.77 -18.30
CA SER A 452 -24.98 30.65 -18.61
C SER A 452 -24.26 29.54 -19.43
N SER A 453 -23.14 29.81 -20.07
CA SER A 453 -22.36 28.85 -20.85
C SER A 453 -21.38 28.06 -20.02
N LEU A 454 -21.14 28.45 -18.76
CA LEU A 454 -20.25 27.77 -17.82
C LEU A 454 -20.93 26.52 -17.25
N THR A 455 -20.16 25.46 -17.09
CA THR A 455 -20.60 24.17 -16.55
C THR A 455 -19.97 23.88 -15.21
N ALA A 456 -20.40 22.84 -14.51
CA ALA A 456 -19.82 22.39 -13.26
C ALA A 456 -18.34 21.93 -13.40
N GLU A 457 -17.93 21.58 -14.63
CA GLU A 457 -16.56 21.18 -14.94
C GLU A 457 -15.62 22.37 -15.15
N ASP A 458 -16.16 23.60 -15.31
CA ASP A 458 -15.38 24.80 -15.53
C ASP A 458 -14.96 25.42 -14.19
N ILE A 459 -13.80 26.07 -14.19
CA ILE A 459 -13.30 26.85 -13.05
C ILE A 459 -13.22 28.31 -13.47
N PHE A 460 -13.77 29.19 -12.65
CA PHE A 460 -13.74 30.62 -12.87
C PHE A 460 -12.83 31.28 -11.83
N VAL A 461 -11.73 31.87 -12.26
CA VAL A 461 -10.76 32.57 -11.43
C VAL A 461 -10.93 34.08 -11.63
N THR A 462 -11.04 34.79 -10.51
CA THR A 462 -11.17 36.26 -10.56
C THR A 462 -10.38 36.94 -9.47
N THR A 463 -9.88 38.16 -9.74
CA THR A 463 -9.38 39.08 -8.70
C THR A 463 -10.47 40.06 -8.25
N ALA A 464 -11.60 40.14 -8.96
CA ALA A 464 -12.71 41.04 -8.68
C ALA A 464 -13.81 40.38 -7.85
N PRO A 465 -14.01 40.72 -6.56
CA PRO A 465 -15.06 40.13 -5.72
C PRO A 465 -16.48 40.24 -6.29
N ALA A 466 -16.71 41.21 -7.17
CA ALA A 466 -18.01 41.41 -7.84
C ALA A 466 -18.44 40.20 -8.71
N PHE A 467 -17.51 39.35 -9.14
CA PHE A 467 -17.80 38.15 -9.92
C PHE A 467 -18.05 36.88 -9.08
N LEU A 468 -17.91 36.97 -7.76
CA LEU A 468 -18.28 35.86 -6.89
C LEU A 468 -19.78 35.58 -6.97
N GLY A 469 -20.15 34.36 -7.36
CA GLY A 469 -21.55 33.94 -7.48
C GLY A 469 -22.26 34.30 -8.82
N LEU A 470 -21.56 34.91 -9.78
CA LEU A 470 -22.10 35.15 -11.11
C LEU A 470 -22.35 33.89 -11.93
N ALA A 471 -21.62 32.84 -11.65
CA ALA A 471 -21.73 31.54 -12.32
C ALA A 471 -22.07 30.44 -11.30
N PRO A 472 -23.32 30.31 -10.87
CA PRO A 472 -23.72 29.34 -9.84
C PRO A 472 -23.53 27.89 -10.25
N GLY A 473 -23.26 27.62 -11.54
CA GLY A 473 -23.00 26.28 -12.08
C GLY A 473 -21.52 25.90 -12.11
N CYS A 474 -20.57 26.81 -11.83
CA CYS A 474 -19.14 26.49 -11.81
C CYS A 474 -18.47 26.94 -10.52
N ARG A 475 -17.31 26.39 -10.24
CA ARG A 475 -16.51 26.76 -9.08
C ARG A 475 -15.77 28.07 -9.32
N THR A 476 -16.04 29.07 -8.50
CA THR A 476 -15.37 30.39 -8.56
C THR A 476 -14.31 30.51 -7.49
N LEU A 477 -13.10 30.93 -7.88
CA LEU A 477 -11.97 31.18 -7.01
C LEU A 477 -11.61 32.67 -7.05
N LEU A 478 -11.41 33.24 -5.86
CA LEU A 478 -10.91 34.61 -5.73
C LEU A 478 -9.40 34.57 -5.52
N PHE A 479 -8.64 35.09 -6.47
CA PHE A 479 -7.19 35.19 -6.42
C PHE A 479 -6.74 36.55 -5.93
N HIS A 480 -5.58 36.59 -5.34
CA HIS A 480 -4.84 37.84 -5.10
C HIS A 480 -4.41 38.46 -6.43
N ASP A 481 -4.25 39.82 -6.48
CA ASP A 481 -3.79 40.53 -7.67
C ASP A 481 -2.44 40.01 -8.17
N PHE A 482 -1.56 39.60 -7.27
CA PHE A 482 -0.39 38.79 -7.57
C PHE A 482 -0.60 37.39 -7.00
N PRO A 483 -0.70 36.34 -7.84
CA PRO A 483 -1.03 35.00 -7.38
C PRO A 483 -0.09 34.49 -6.32
N SER A 484 -0.62 34.04 -5.20
CA SER A 484 0.08 33.48 -4.05
C SER A 484 0.12 31.94 -4.11
N MET A 485 0.91 31.30 -3.23
CA MET A 485 0.88 29.84 -3.09
C MET A 485 -0.48 29.32 -2.61
N GLU A 486 -1.22 30.11 -1.83
CA GLU A 486 -2.55 29.76 -1.38
C GLU A 486 -3.54 29.70 -2.56
N ASP A 487 -3.47 30.66 -3.49
CA ASP A 487 -4.26 30.68 -4.72
C ASP A 487 -4.00 29.42 -5.57
N PHE A 488 -2.74 29.03 -5.70
CA PHE A 488 -2.37 27.79 -6.40
C PHE A 488 -2.89 26.53 -5.71
N CYS A 489 -2.84 26.47 -4.37
CA CYS A 489 -3.41 25.35 -3.62
C CYS A 489 -4.93 25.26 -3.86
N GLN A 490 -5.65 26.39 -3.81
CA GLN A 490 -7.11 26.43 -4.09
C GLN A 490 -7.41 25.99 -5.52
N LEU A 491 -6.63 26.45 -6.50
CA LEU A 491 -6.79 26.03 -7.89
C LEU A 491 -6.50 24.54 -8.08
N TYR A 492 -5.41 24.05 -7.48
CA TYR A 492 -5.07 22.63 -7.49
C TYR A 492 -6.19 21.77 -6.92
N GLU A 493 -6.73 22.16 -5.77
CA GLU A 493 -7.88 21.48 -5.15
C GLU A 493 -9.12 21.51 -6.06
N ALA A 494 -9.39 22.66 -6.71
CA ALA A 494 -10.50 22.78 -7.63
C ALA A 494 -10.37 21.89 -8.87
N ILE A 495 -9.14 21.69 -9.37
CA ILE A 495 -8.87 20.86 -10.54
C ILE A 495 -8.93 19.37 -10.17
N TYR A 496 -8.34 18.96 -9.05
CA TYR A 496 -8.03 17.56 -8.77
C TYR A 496 -8.87 16.92 -7.67
N LEU A 497 -9.40 17.68 -6.69
CA LEU A 497 -10.08 17.11 -5.51
C LEU A 497 -11.60 17.08 -5.63
N HIS A 498 -12.21 17.70 -6.64
CA HIS A 498 -13.65 17.79 -6.82
C HIS A 498 -14.09 17.35 -8.22
N ALA A 499 -13.33 16.43 -8.81
CA ALA A 499 -13.70 15.75 -10.04
C ALA A 499 -14.64 14.57 -9.75
#